data_d8a1a2e9824984b8753d51c43f88a327
#
_entry.id   d8a1a2e9824984b8753d51c43f88a327
#
_cell.length_a   1.000
_cell.length_b   1.000
_cell.length_c   1.000
_cell.angle_alpha   90.00
_cell.angle_beta   90.00
_cell.angle_gamma   90.00
#
_symmetry.space_group_name_H-M   'P 1'
#
loop_
_entity.id
_entity.type
_entity.pdbx_description
1 polymer ?
#
loop_
_entity_poly.entity_id
_entity_poly.type
_entity_poly.pdbx_seq_one_letter_code
_entity_poly.pdbx_strand_id
1 'polypeptide(L)' 'MGMSSPTTKAEAREKIAKLQGEIAREKASLAHHKATFKGPNAEYGASIIRVRIADKKAKIAELRAKIPSLP' A
#
# COMPACT_ATOMS: atom_id res chain seq x y z
N MET A 1 2.57 -2.48 -18.30
CA MET A 1 3.12 -3.77 -17.86
C MET A 1 2.76 -4.01 -16.41
N GLY A 2 2.22 -5.17 -16.10
CA GLY A 2 1.94 -5.55 -14.73
C GLY A 2 3.23 -5.79 -13.95
N MET A 3 3.13 -5.73 -12.63
CA MET A 3 4.25 -6.09 -11.78
C MET A 3 4.48 -7.60 -11.87
N SER A 4 5.69 -8.00 -12.22
CA SER A 4 6.03 -9.41 -12.24
C SER A 4 6.06 -9.95 -10.81
N SER A 5 5.67 -11.21 -10.65
CA SER A 5 5.75 -11.87 -9.36
C SER A 5 7.22 -12.04 -8.95
N PRO A 6 7.54 -11.89 -7.66
CA PRO A 6 8.90 -12.10 -7.21
C PRO A 6 9.31 -13.57 -7.39
N THR A 7 10.55 -13.79 -7.74
CA THR A 7 11.11 -15.12 -7.92
C THR A 7 12.03 -15.54 -6.78
N THR A 8 12.41 -14.61 -5.92
CA THR A 8 13.29 -14.89 -4.77
C THR A 8 12.73 -14.20 -3.52
N LYS A 9 13.17 -14.66 -2.34
CA LYS A 9 12.82 -14.04 -1.07
C LYS A 9 13.29 -12.58 -1.01
N ALA A 10 14.49 -12.32 -1.56
CA ALA A 10 15.04 -10.97 -1.58
C ALA A 10 14.15 -10.01 -2.39
N GLU A 11 13.69 -10.45 -3.56
CA GLU A 11 12.78 -9.67 -4.39
C GLU A 11 11.45 -9.40 -3.68
N ALA A 12 10.92 -10.42 -3.00
CA ALA A 12 9.66 -10.27 -2.26
C ALA A 12 9.80 -9.25 -1.14
N ARG A 13 10.90 -9.31 -0.38
CA ARG A 13 11.17 -8.37 0.71
C ARG A 13 11.35 -6.95 0.19
N GLU A 14 12.00 -6.80 -0.95
CA GLU A 14 12.19 -5.50 -1.61
C GLU A 14 10.84 -4.89 -2.01
N LYS A 15 9.96 -5.70 -2.59
CA LYS A 15 8.61 -5.23 -2.96
C LYS A 15 7.81 -4.84 -1.73
N ILE A 16 7.90 -5.62 -0.65
CA ILE A 16 7.24 -5.30 0.61
C ILE A 16 7.73 -3.95 1.15
N ALA A 17 9.03 -3.73 1.17
CA ALA A 17 9.60 -2.46 1.64
C ALA A 17 9.12 -1.28 0.81
N LYS A 18 9.04 -1.44 -0.50
CA LYS A 18 8.53 -0.41 -1.41
C LYS A 18 7.06 -0.10 -1.09
N LEU A 19 6.24 -1.13 -0.93
CA LEU A 19 4.83 -0.95 -0.59
C LEU A 19 4.65 -0.29 0.77
N GLN A 20 5.48 -0.63 1.75
CA GLN A 20 5.44 0.01 3.06
C GLN A 20 5.74 1.50 2.96
N GLY A 21 6.70 1.88 2.11
CA GLY A 21 7.00 3.28 1.85
C GLY A 21 5.83 4.01 1.19
N GLU A 22 5.16 3.34 0.25
CA GLU A 22 3.97 3.90 -0.41
C GLU A 22 2.82 4.07 0.57
N ILE A 23 2.62 3.10 1.48
CA ILE A 23 1.59 3.20 2.52
C ILE A 23 1.87 4.40 3.44
N ALA A 24 3.12 4.60 3.82
CA ALA A 24 3.50 5.74 4.65
C ALA A 24 3.16 7.06 3.96
N ARG A 25 3.41 7.16 2.67
CA ARG A 25 3.06 8.34 1.88
C ARG A 25 1.55 8.54 1.79
N GLU A 26 0.80 7.46 1.58
CA GLU A 26 -0.67 7.53 1.52
C GLU A 26 -1.25 7.96 2.87
N LYS A 27 -0.68 7.48 3.97
CA LYS A 27 -1.11 7.90 5.32
C LYS A 27 -0.85 9.37 5.56
N ALA A 28 0.30 9.88 5.11
CA ALA A 28 0.62 11.30 5.20
C ALA A 28 -0.36 12.13 4.36
N SER A 29 -0.68 11.67 3.15
CA SER A 29 -1.67 12.31 2.29
C SER A 29 -3.05 12.34 2.93
N LEU A 30 -3.43 11.24 3.59
CA LEU A 30 -4.71 11.16 4.29
C LEU A 30 -4.79 12.17 5.42
N ALA A 31 -3.73 12.27 6.23
CA ALA A 31 -3.65 13.22 7.34
C ALA A 31 -3.76 14.67 6.82
N HIS A 32 -3.03 14.97 5.76
CA HIS A 32 -3.06 16.30 5.12
C HIS A 32 -4.46 16.60 4.58
N HIS A 33 -5.08 15.65 3.92
CA HIS A 33 -6.41 15.78 3.35
C HIS A 33 -7.44 16.09 4.44
N LYS A 34 -7.40 15.34 5.55
CA LYS A 34 -8.30 15.56 6.68
C LYS A 34 -8.11 16.91 7.34
N ALA A 35 -6.87 17.40 7.41
CA ALA A 35 -6.56 18.69 7.99
C ALA A 35 -6.99 19.85 7.08
N THR A 36 -6.93 19.64 5.76
CA THR A 36 -7.17 20.70 4.77
C THR A 36 -8.64 20.79 4.34
N PHE A 37 -9.28 19.65 4.14
CA PHE A 37 -10.64 19.58 3.59
C PHE A 37 -11.65 19.14 4.63
N LYS A 38 -12.84 19.75 4.58
CA LYS A 38 -13.96 19.45 5.47
C LYS A 38 -15.20 19.21 4.64
N GLY A 39 -16.14 18.43 5.18
CA GLY A 39 -17.41 18.18 4.55
C GLY A 39 -17.48 16.87 3.76
N PRO A 40 -18.61 16.63 3.04
CA PRO A 40 -18.85 15.37 2.34
C PRO A 40 -17.82 15.03 1.27
N ASN A 41 -17.34 16.02 0.52
CA ASN A 41 -16.32 15.80 -0.51
C ASN A 41 -14.98 15.38 0.09
N ALA A 42 -14.69 15.88 1.29
CA ALA A 42 -13.47 15.48 2.01
C ALA A 42 -13.52 14.02 2.40
N GLU A 43 -14.67 13.52 2.83
CA GLU A 43 -14.87 12.11 3.18
C GLU A 43 -14.71 11.21 1.96
N TYR A 44 -15.22 11.63 0.81
CA TYR A 44 -15.08 10.88 -0.42
C TYR A 44 -13.61 10.70 -0.79
N GLY A 45 -12.83 11.78 -0.78
CA GLY A 45 -11.39 11.72 -1.05
C GLY A 45 -10.63 10.88 -0.03
N ALA A 46 -10.99 10.99 1.25
CA ALA A 46 -10.39 10.20 2.31
C ALA A 46 -10.66 8.71 2.10
N SER A 47 -11.88 8.36 1.66
CA SER A 47 -12.24 6.96 1.37
C SER A 47 -11.39 6.37 0.26
N ILE A 48 -11.11 7.14 -0.79
CA ILE A 48 -10.24 6.70 -1.89
C ILE A 48 -8.85 6.39 -1.38
N ILE A 49 -8.29 7.26 -0.53
CA ILE A 49 -6.95 7.05 0.03
C ILE A 49 -6.93 5.80 0.93
N ARG A 50 -7.98 5.60 1.74
CA ARG A 50 -8.08 4.40 2.59
C ARG A 50 -8.12 3.12 1.78
N VAL A 51 -8.83 3.13 0.65
CA VAL A 51 -8.87 1.97 -0.26
C VAL A 51 -7.49 1.67 -0.81
N ARG A 52 -6.74 2.67 -1.21
CA ARG A 52 -5.37 2.50 -1.69
C ARG A 52 -4.46 1.89 -0.63
N ILE A 53 -4.59 2.35 0.61
CA ILE A 53 -3.83 1.80 1.73
C ILE A 53 -4.20 0.33 1.95
N ALA A 54 -5.49 0.02 1.96
CA ALA A 54 -5.98 -1.34 2.15
C ALA A 54 -5.47 -2.29 1.05
N ASP A 55 -5.49 -1.84 -0.20
CA ASP A 55 -4.99 -2.63 -1.34
C ASP A 55 -3.51 -2.93 -1.20
N LYS A 56 -2.71 -1.95 -0.78
CA LYS A 56 -1.28 -2.13 -0.58
C LYS A 56 -0.98 -3.06 0.59
N LYS A 57 -1.75 -2.97 1.67
CA LYS A 57 -1.63 -3.88 2.81
C LYS A 57 -1.97 -5.32 2.41
N ALA A 58 -3.00 -5.49 1.60
CA ALA A 58 -3.39 -6.81 1.09
C ALA A 58 -2.27 -7.40 0.22
N LYS A 59 -1.64 -6.58 -0.60
CA LYS A 59 -0.52 -7.01 -1.44
C LYS A 59 0.68 -7.45 -0.61
N ILE A 60 0.98 -6.71 0.46
CA ILE A 60 2.05 -7.08 1.39
C ILE A 60 1.75 -8.44 2.03
N ALA A 61 0.51 -8.66 2.47
CA ALA A 61 0.11 -9.94 3.08
C ALA A 61 0.29 -11.09 2.09
N GLU A 62 -0.08 -10.89 0.82
CA GLU A 62 0.12 -11.86 -0.25
C GLU A 62 1.59 -12.20 -0.43
N LEU A 63 2.44 -11.19 -0.48
CA LEU A 63 3.88 -11.39 -0.65
C LEU A 63 4.49 -12.12 0.53
N ARG A 64 4.09 -11.77 1.75
CA ARG A 64 4.57 -12.46 2.96
C ARG A 64 4.17 -13.93 2.98
N ALA A 65 2.97 -14.23 2.48
CA ALA A 65 2.51 -15.61 2.40
C ALA A 65 3.32 -16.43 1.39
N LYS A 66 3.87 -15.79 0.38
CA LYS A 66 4.67 -16.45 -0.65
C LYS A 66 6.13 -16.66 -0.27
N ILE A 67 6.67 -15.84 0.63
CA ILE A 67 8.09 -15.88 1.00
C ILE A 67 8.57 -17.29 1.39
N PRO A 68 7.86 -18.06 2.21
CA PRO A 68 8.34 -19.40 2.58
C PRO A 68 8.54 -20.35 1.40
N SER A 69 7.82 -20.12 0.29
CA SER A 69 7.91 -20.96 -0.92
C SER A 69 8.98 -20.50 -1.91
N LEU A 70 9.56 -19.34 -1.67
CA LEU A 70 10.54 -18.77 -2.61
C LEU A 70 11.97 -19.15 -2.24
N PRO A 71 12.85 -19.25 -3.26
CA PRO A 71 14.26 -19.48 -3.01
C PRO A 71 14.91 -18.36 -2.21
#